data_c2c1d49ca06ecea660b509d5748375ee
#
_entry.id   c2c1d49ca06ecea660b509d5748375ee
#
_cell.length_a   1.000
_cell.length_b   1.000
_cell.length_c   1.000
_cell.angle_alpha   90.00
_cell.angle_beta   90.00
_cell.angle_gamma   90.00
#
_symmetry.space_group_name_H-M   'P 1'
#
loop_
_entity.id
_entity.type
_entity.pdbx_description
1 polymer ?
#
loop_
_entity_poly.entity_id
_entity_poly.type
_entity_poly.pdbx_seq_one_letter_code
_entity_poly.pdbx_strand_id
1 'polypeptide(L)'
;MSEYPLGSVEDREMLAKIPIEKLLDFFFLQIRNLWRVDGLYFLGIEKKFVTEAATEIDAGVWEAMAQIEAKGLQRIFQVGENPDIKMIVGLLRKSSWALDQPFKTIEIRDKRATLSIDRCRTQETRLNKGLSEFPCKKVRFGYLKNFAKTLNPKVEVNCIVCPPDEHPKESWCKWEFTL
;
A
#
# COMPACT_ATOMS: atom_id res chain seq x y z
N MET A 1 -13.38 16.26 14.84
CA MET A 1 -14.17 15.50 13.83
C MET A 1 -14.80 14.34 14.54
N SER A 2 -16.13 14.18 14.47
CA SER A 2 -16.79 12.97 14.96
C SER A 2 -16.27 11.78 14.14
N GLU A 3 -15.55 10.87 14.77
CA GLU A 3 -15.11 9.65 14.08
C GLU A 3 -16.32 8.74 13.91
N TYR A 4 -16.63 8.44 12.67
CA TYR A 4 -17.56 7.35 12.39
C TYR A 4 -16.96 6.04 12.89
N PRO A 5 -17.76 5.18 13.56
CA PRO A 5 -17.26 3.91 14.03
C PRO A 5 -16.88 2.99 12.85
N LEU A 6 -15.90 2.13 13.06
CA LEU A 6 -15.53 1.08 12.10
C LEU A 6 -16.56 -0.06 12.18
N GLY A 7 -17.68 0.10 11.52
CA GLY A 7 -18.81 -0.82 11.50
C GLY A 7 -19.77 -0.63 12.68
N SER A 8 -21.04 -0.99 12.49
CA SER A 8 -22.07 -1.01 13.53
C SER A 8 -21.85 -2.20 14.49
N VAL A 9 -22.54 -2.19 15.62
CA VAL A 9 -22.51 -3.31 16.56
C VAL A 9 -23.06 -4.57 15.88
N GLU A 10 -24.18 -4.43 15.18
CA GLU A 10 -24.85 -5.52 14.46
C GLU A 10 -23.96 -6.15 13.39
N ASP A 11 -23.25 -5.31 12.60
CA ASP A 11 -22.32 -5.79 11.57
C ASP A 11 -21.14 -6.54 12.20
N ARG A 12 -20.62 -6.04 13.32
CA ARG A 12 -19.53 -6.72 14.06
C ARG A 12 -19.98 -8.08 14.61
N GLU A 13 -21.19 -8.15 15.18
CA GLU A 13 -21.76 -9.39 15.68
C GLU A 13 -22.02 -10.41 14.56
N MET A 14 -22.48 -9.93 13.41
CA MET A 14 -22.66 -10.75 12.20
C MET A 14 -21.31 -11.31 11.72
N LEU A 15 -20.31 -10.46 11.58
CA LEU A 15 -18.97 -10.84 11.10
C LEU A 15 -18.27 -11.79 12.09
N ALA A 16 -18.44 -11.57 13.40
CA ALA A 16 -17.86 -12.43 14.43
C ALA A 16 -18.39 -13.88 14.42
N LYS A 17 -19.53 -14.14 13.78
CA LYS A 17 -20.10 -15.49 13.60
C LYS A 17 -19.54 -16.24 12.39
N ILE A 18 -18.79 -15.54 11.52
CA ILE A 18 -18.19 -16.15 10.32
C ILE A 18 -16.96 -16.95 10.76
N PRO A 19 -16.80 -18.23 10.32
CA PRO A 19 -15.57 -18.96 10.53
C PRO A 19 -14.34 -18.19 10.05
N ILE A 20 -13.25 -18.24 10.82
CA ILE A 20 -12.07 -17.38 10.59
C ILE A 20 -11.50 -17.50 9.17
N GLU A 21 -11.46 -18.70 8.59
CA GLU A 21 -10.96 -18.90 7.23
C GLU A 21 -11.81 -18.13 6.21
N LYS A 22 -13.13 -18.19 6.34
CA LYS A 22 -14.06 -17.46 5.47
C LYS A 22 -14.00 -15.96 5.71
N LEU A 23 -13.80 -15.52 6.95
CA LEU A 23 -13.62 -14.11 7.28
C LEU A 23 -12.33 -13.55 6.67
N LEU A 24 -11.25 -14.33 6.67
CA LEU A 24 -10.00 -13.94 6.00
C LEU A 24 -10.18 -13.86 4.48
N ASP A 25 -10.83 -14.83 3.85
CA ASP A 25 -11.12 -14.78 2.42
C ASP A 25 -12.00 -13.56 2.06
N PHE A 26 -13.03 -13.30 2.86
CA PHE A 26 -13.86 -12.11 2.73
C PHE A 26 -13.04 -10.82 2.88
N PHE A 27 -12.19 -10.73 3.88
CA PHE A 27 -11.32 -9.57 4.10
C PHE A 27 -10.38 -9.33 2.91
N PHE A 28 -9.70 -10.37 2.42
CA PHE A 28 -8.84 -10.25 1.25
C PHE A 28 -9.61 -9.93 -0.04
N LEU A 29 -10.87 -10.38 -0.15
CA LEU A 29 -11.74 -9.96 -1.24
C LEU A 29 -12.00 -8.45 -1.19
N GLN A 30 -12.26 -7.86 0.00
CA GLN A 30 -12.46 -6.41 0.14
C GLN A 30 -11.16 -5.63 -0.18
N ILE A 31 -10.01 -6.08 0.29
CA ILE A 31 -8.71 -5.51 -0.10
C ILE A 31 -8.55 -5.55 -1.62
N ARG A 32 -8.83 -6.68 -2.25
CA ARG A 32 -8.77 -6.83 -3.71
C ARG A 32 -9.75 -5.90 -4.43
N ASN A 33 -10.95 -5.69 -3.91
CA ASN A 33 -11.95 -4.80 -4.49
C ASN A 33 -11.52 -3.33 -4.41
N LEU A 34 -10.91 -2.89 -3.31
CA LEU A 34 -10.31 -1.56 -3.21
C LEU A 34 -9.31 -1.32 -4.35
N TRP A 35 -8.40 -2.26 -4.59
CA TRP A 35 -7.40 -2.15 -5.66
C TRP A 35 -7.97 -2.33 -7.07
N ARG A 36 -9.12 -3.00 -7.22
CA ARG A 36 -9.87 -3.02 -8.49
C ARG A 36 -10.50 -1.66 -8.78
N VAL A 37 -11.12 -1.04 -7.78
CA VAL A 37 -11.74 0.29 -7.92
C VAL A 37 -10.67 1.31 -8.29
N ASP A 38 -9.56 1.34 -7.56
CA ASP A 38 -8.40 2.18 -7.84
C ASP A 38 -7.92 2.04 -9.30
N GLY A 39 -7.63 0.82 -9.73
CA GLY A 39 -7.19 0.54 -11.10
C GLY A 39 -8.23 0.91 -12.17
N LEU A 40 -9.53 0.76 -11.90
CA LEU A 40 -10.58 1.18 -12.83
C LEU A 40 -10.67 2.70 -12.96
N TYR A 41 -10.54 3.43 -11.85
CA TYR A 41 -10.47 4.89 -11.88
C TYR A 41 -9.24 5.38 -12.62
N PHE A 42 -8.06 4.80 -12.33
CA PHE A 42 -6.83 5.12 -13.04
C PHE A 42 -7.00 4.94 -14.55
N LEU A 43 -7.46 3.77 -15.01
CA LEU A 43 -7.69 3.49 -16.43
C LEU A 43 -8.74 4.42 -17.06
N GLY A 44 -9.77 4.81 -16.31
CA GLY A 44 -10.77 5.76 -16.76
C GLY A 44 -10.20 7.14 -17.01
N ILE A 45 -9.35 7.63 -16.12
CA ILE A 45 -8.66 8.91 -16.24
C ILE A 45 -7.63 8.84 -17.37
N GLU A 46 -6.81 7.78 -17.42
CA GLU A 46 -5.80 7.55 -18.46
C GLU A 46 -6.42 7.54 -19.87
N LYS A 47 -7.56 6.88 -20.03
CA LYS A 47 -8.31 6.86 -21.31
C LYS A 47 -8.82 8.23 -21.73
N LYS A 48 -9.24 9.06 -20.78
CA LYS A 48 -9.85 10.37 -21.04
C LYS A 48 -8.82 11.47 -21.24
N PHE A 49 -7.68 11.34 -20.58
CA PHE A 49 -6.61 12.33 -20.60
C PHE A 49 -5.32 11.68 -21.13
N VAL A 50 -4.33 11.46 -20.25
CA VAL A 50 -3.06 10.80 -20.54
C VAL A 50 -2.55 10.10 -19.30
N THR A 51 -1.59 9.20 -19.44
CA THR A 51 -1.00 8.43 -18.32
C THR A 51 -0.41 9.34 -17.23
N GLU A 52 0.22 10.44 -17.62
CA GLU A 52 0.82 11.42 -16.70
C GLU A 52 -0.24 12.05 -15.79
N ALA A 53 -1.36 12.49 -16.36
CA ALA A 53 -2.46 13.08 -15.59
C ALA A 53 -3.08 12.06 -14.63
N ALA A 54 -3.28 10.81 -15.06
CA ALA A 54 -3.76 9.74 -14.20
C ALA A 54 -2.78 9.47 -13.05
N THR A 55 -1.48 9.46 -13.34
CA THR A 55 -0.41 9.24 -12.34
C THR A 55 -0.36 10.37 -11.31
N GLU A 56 -0.51 11.63 -11.74
CA GLU A 56 -0.54 12.78 -10.82
C GLU A 56 -1.71 12.70 -9.84
N ILE A 57 -2.90 12.41 -10.36
CA ILE A 57 -4.11 12.28 -9.54
C ILE A 57 -3.96 11.13 -8.55
N ASP A 58 -3.52 9.97 -9.03
CA ASP A 58 -3.32 8.77 -8.22
C ASP A 58 -2.27 9.00 -7.11
N ALA A 59 -1.15 9.66 -7.44
CA ALA A 59 -0.13 10.01 -6.46
C ALA A 59 -0.69 10.88 -5.33
N GLY A 60 -1.46 11.92 -5.65
CA GLY A 60 -2.08 12.79 -4.65
C GLY A 60 -3.07 12.04 -3.75
N VAL A 61 -3.87 11.13 -4.31
CA VAL A 61 -4.81 10.30 -3.54
C VAL A 61 -4.05 9.40 -2.58
N TRP A 62 -3.01 8.69 -3.04
CA TRP A 62 -2.26 7.76 -2.19
C TRP A 62 -1.35 8.46 -1.18
N GLU A 63 -0.86 9.66 -1.45
CA GLU A 63 -0.19 10.49 -0.43
C GLU A 63 -1.10 10.84 0.74
N ALA A 64 -2.36 11.22 0.45
CA ALA A 64 -3.35 11.50 1.49
C ALA A 64 -3.75 10.21 2.24
N MET A 65 -4.02 9.12 1.51
CA MET A 65 -4.39 7.83 2.09
C MET A 65 -3.30 7.27 2.99
N ALA A 66 -2.03 7.48 2.68
CA ALA A 66 -0.90 7.03 3.48
C ALA A 66 -0.99 7.51 4.95
N GLN A 67 -1.31 8.80 5.13
CA GLN A 67 -1.43 9.39 6.46
C GLN A 67 -2.66 8.84 7.22
N ILE A 68 -3.78 8.72 6.52
CA ILE A 68 -5.04 8.20 7.09
C ILE A 68 -4.83 6.74 7.53
N GLU A 69 -4.24 5.92 6.67
CA GLU A 69 -4.02 4.50 6.93
C GLU A 69 -2.98 4.28 8.04
N ALA A 70 -1.87 5.04 8.03
CA ALA A 70 -0.84 4.96 9.07
C ALA A 70 -1.42 5.25 10.46
N LYS A 71 -2.17 6.35 10.61
CA LYS A 71 -2.83 6.72 11.87
C LYS A 71 -3.91 5.69 12.28
N GLY A 72 -4.67 5.20 11.31
CA GLY A 72 -5.67 4.17 11.55
C GLY A 72 -5.06 2.87 12.08
N LEU A 73 -4.01 2.40 11.45
CA LEU A 73 -3.28 1.19 11.88
C LEU A 73 -2.58 1.40 13.23
N GLN A 74 -1.95 2.57 13.44
CA GLN A 74 -1.32 2.91 14.71
C GLN A 74 -2.32 2.82 15.88
N ARG A 75 -3.52 3.36 15.68
CA ARG A 75 -4.60 3.31 16.68
C ARG A 75 -5.11 1.90 16.91
N ILE A 76 -5.43 1.13 15.84
CA ILE A 76 -5.95 -0.23 15.95
C ILE A 76 -4.97 -1.17 16.66
N PHE A 77 -3.69 -1.04 16.37
CA PHE A 77 -2.64 -1.88 16.95
C PHE A 77 -1.96 -1.28 18.18
N GLN A 78 -2.47 -0.14 18.69
CA GLN A 78 -2.02 0.53 19.92
C GLN A 78 -0.50 0.79 19.93
N VAL A 79 0.05 1.18 18.78
CA VAL A 79 1.47 1.51 18.64
C VAL A 79 1.72 2.94 19.13
N GLY A 80 2.68 3.13 20.02
CA GLY A 80 3.05 4.43 20.57
C GLY A 80 3.63 5.40 19.54
N GLU A 81 3.98 6.60 19.99
CA GLU A 81 4.60 7.64 19.17
C GLU A 81 6.05 7.26 18.80
N ASN A 82 6.49 7.70 17.62
CA ASN A 82 7.84 7.50 17.11
C ASN A 82 8.35 6.03 17.18
N PRO A 83 7.57 5.06 16.66
CA PRO A 83 7.98 3.66 16.68
C PRO A 83 9.29 3.42 15.90
N ASP A 84 9.95 2.33 16.20
CA ASP A 84 11.15 1.88 15.49
C ASP A 84 10.83 1.35 14.08
N ILE A 85 11.87 1.07 13.30
CA ILE A 85 11.73 0.54 11.93
C ILE A 85 10.94 -0.77 11.90
N LYS A 86 11.14 -1.66 12.87
CA LYS A 86 10.44 -2.95 12.94
C LYS A 86 8.94 -2.75 13.10
N MET A 87 8.53 -1.85 13.96
CA MET A 87 7.12 -1.53 14.19
C MET A 87 6.49 -0.83 12.98
N ILE A 88 7.20 0.15 12.38
CA ILE A 88 6.73 0.87 11.18
C ILE A 88 6.48 -0.09 10.03
N VAL A 89 7.46 -0.93 9.71
CA VAL A 89 7.33 -1.92 8.64
C VAL A 89 6.32 -3.01 8.99
N GLY A 90 6.19 -3.34 10.29
CA GLY A 90 5.14 -4.22 10.80
C GLY A 90 3.73 -3.67 10.60
N LEU A 91 3.53 -2.35 10.73
CA LEU A 91 2.27 -1.69 10.38
C LEU A 91 2.09 -1.61 8.86
N LEU A 92 3.14 -1.23 8.12
CA LEU A 92 3.10 -1.19 6.66
C LEU A 92 2.70 -2.55 6.06
N ARG A 93 3.19 -3.66 6.62
CA ARG A 93 2.81 -5.01 6.21
C ARG A 93 1.30 -5.27 6.32
N LYS A 94 0.60 -4.54 7.18
CA LYS A 94 -0.85 -4.61 7.40
C LYS A 94 -1.64 -3.60 6.57
N SER A 95 -0.97 -2.74 5.81
CA SER A 95 -1.63 -1.78 4.93
C SER A 95 -2.35 -2.48 3.79
N SER A 96 -3.37 -1.83 3.27
CA SER A 96 -4.16 -2.33 2.13
C SER A 96 -3.27 -2.65 0.93
N TRP A 97 -2.28 -1.79 0.65
CA TRP A 97 -1.33 -2.03 -0.43
C TRP A 97 -0.48 -3.27 -0.19
N ALA A 98 0.16 -3.38 0.97
CA ALA A 98 1.05 -4.50 1.24
C ALA A 98 0.30 -5.84 1.31
N LEU A 99 -0.95 -5.83 1.76
CA LEU A 99 -1.82 -7.02 1.78
C LEU A 99 -2.22 -7.47 0.37
N ASP A 100 -2.35 -6.56 -0.60
CA ASP A 100 -2.62 -6.92 -2.00
C ASP A 100 -1.37 -7.44 -2.75
N GLN A 101 -0.18 -7.43 -2.13
CA GLN A 101 1.08 -7.89 -2.71
C GLN A 101 1.52 -9.22 -2.07
N PRO A 102 1.05 -10.38 -2.57
CA PRO A 102 1.37 -11.68 -1.98
C PRO A 102 2.85 -12.08 -2.15
N PHE A 103 3.52 -11.56 -3.19
CA PHE A 103 4.92 -11.85 -3.51
C PHE A 103 5.85 -10.72 -3.07
N LYS A 104 5.65 -10.23 -1.84
CA LYS A 104 6.54 -9.26 -1.20
C LYS A 104 7.53 -9.94 -0.29
N THR A 105 8.75 -9.42 -0.27
CA THR A 105 9.80 -9.79 0.68
C THR A 105 10.12 -8.59 1.56
N ILE A 106 10.19 -8.79 2.87
CA ILE A 106 10.56 -7.77 3.85
C ILE A 106 11.72 -8.31 4.68
N GLU A 107 12.84 -7.59 4.65
CA GLU A 107 14.00 -7.86 5.49
C GLU A 107 14.21 -6.71 6.46
N ILE A 108 14.47 -7.03 7.73
CA ILE A 108 14.70 -6.03 8.79
C ILE A 108 16.06 -6.31 9.41
N ARG A 109 16.91 -5.29 9.47
CA ARG A 109 18.24 -5.33 10.07
C ARG A 109 18.45 -4.05 10.87
N ASP A 110 18.46 -4.16 12.19
CA ASP A 110 18.70 -3.02 13.08
C ASP A 110 17.77 -1.82 12.75
N LYS A 111 18.38 -0.70 12.33
CA LYS A 111 17.71 0.55 11.96
C LYS A 111 17.36 0.63 10.48
N ARG A 112 17.40 -0.47 9.75
CA ARG A 112 17.14 -0.55 8.31
C ARG A 112 16.14 -1.66 8.01
N ALA A 113 15.25 -1.39 7.09
CA ALA A 113 14.41 -2.42 6.48
C ALA A 113 14.37 -2.26 4.97
N THR A 114 14.25 -3.37 4.25
CA THR A 114 13.97 -3.36 2.81
C THR A 114 12.64 -4.07 2.54
N LEU A 115 11.91 -3.56 1.56
CA LEU A 115 10.70 -4.16 1.04
C LEU A 115 10.86 -4.30 -0.47
N SER A 116 10.71 -5.50 -1.01
CA SER A 116 10.70 -5.77 -2.44
C SER A 116 9.42 -6.46 -2.88
N ILE A 117 9.04 -6.24 -4.14
CA ILE A 117 7.92 -6.88 -4.80
C ILE A 117 8.46 -7.62 -6.03
N ASP A 118 8.46 -8.94 -5.98
CA ASP A 118 9.04 -9.76 -7.03
C ASP A 118 8.04 -10.05 -8.15
N ARG A 119 6.74 -10.16 -7.81
CA ARG A 119 5.64 -10.25 -8.76
C ARG A 119 4.59 -9.20 -8.42
N CYS A 120 4.27 -8.34 -9.37
CA CYS A 120 3.33 -7.24 -9.18
C CYS A 120 2.07 -7.43 -10.03
N ARG A 121 0.94 -7.67 -9.35
CA ARG A 121 -0.34 -7.84 -10.02
C ARG A 121 -0.73 -6.64 -10.90
N THR A 122 -0.46 -5.43 -10.47
CA THR A 122 -0.77 -4.21 -11.23
C THR A 122 0.00 -4.19 -12.54
N GLN A 123 1.30 -4.46 -12.50
CA GLN A 123 2.14 -4.50 -13.69
C GLN A 123 1.73 -5.64 -14.63
N GLU A 124 1.61 -6.86 -14.09
CA GLU A 124 1.18 -8.03 -14.87
C GLU A 124 -0.20 -7.80 -15.53
N THR A 125 -1.15 -7.17 -14.81
CA THR A 125 -2.48 -6.89 -15.36
C THR A 125 -2.43 -5.87 -16.50
N ARG A 126 -1.59 -4.83 -16.39
CA ARG A 126 -1.43 -3.82 -17.46
C ARG A 126 -0.78 -4.44 -18.70
N LEU A 127 0.31 -5.15 -18.52
CA LEU A 127 1.01 -5.82 -19.63
C LEU A 127 0.12 -6.83 -20.35
N ASN A 128 -0.66 -7.62 -19.61
CA ASN A 128 -1.62 -8.58 -20.16
C ASN A 128 -2.76 -7.89 -20.96
N LYS A 129 -3.00 -6.61 -20.73
CA LYS A 129 -3.95 -5.78 -21.52
C LYS A 129 -3.28 -5.04 -22.67
N GLY A 130 -1.99 -5.28 -22.91
CA GLY A 130 -1.24 -4.58 -23.96
C GLY A 130 -0.92 -3.10 -23.62
N LEU A 131 -1.02 -2.74 -22.34
CA LEU A 131 -0.65 -1.41 -21.86
C LEU A 131 0.83 -1.38 -21.47
N SER A 132 1.42 -0.19 -21.43
CA SER A 132 2.75 0.02 -20.86
C SER A 132 2.77 -0.24 -19.35
N GLU A 133 3.95 -0.38 -18.78
CA GLU A 133 4.13 -0.46 -17.33
C GLU A 133 3.47 0.72 -16.61
N PHE A 134 2.92 0.44 -15.43
CA PHE A 134 2.41 1.48 -14.56
C PHE A 134 3.59 2.30 -14.00
N PRO A 135 3.58 3.63 -14.13
CA PRO A 135 4.66 4.49 -13.64
C PRO A 135 4.60 4.62 -12.11
N CYS A 136 4.81 3.50 -11.43
CA CYS A 136 4.52 3.29 -10.01
C CYS A 136 5.39 4.14 -9.07
N LYS A 137 6.61 4.49 -9.48
CA LYS A 137 7.60 5.16 -8.63
C LYS A 137 7.03 6.41 -7.95
N LYS A 138 6.41 7.31 -8.73
CA LYS A 138 5.84 8.55 -8.20
C LYS A 138 4.75 8.29 -7.16
N VAL A 139 3.81 7.44 -7.50
CA VAL A 139 2.67 7.08 -6.63
C VAL A 139 3.16 6.41 -5.35
N ARG A 140 4.01 5.41 -5.50
CA ARG A 140 4.41 4.56 -4.37
C ARG A 140 5.43 5.22 -3.45
N PHE A 141 6.32 6.05 -3.99
CA PHE A 141 7.27 6.80 -3.18
C PHE A 141 6.55 7.77 -2.23
N GLY A 142 5.59 8.55 -2.76
CA GLY A 142 4.78 9.47 -1.95
C GLY A 142 4.03 8.73 -0.84
N TYR A 143 3.37 7.62 -1.18
CA TYR A 143 2.66 6.78 -0.21
C TYR A 143 3.59 6.24 0.89
N LEU A 144 4.69 5.58 0.55
CA LEU A 144 5.59 4.95 1.53
C LEU A 144 6.27 5.98 2.43
N LYS A 145 6.71 7.10 1.85
CA LYS A 145 7.32 8.20 2.59
C LYS A 145 6.33 8.82 3.58
N ASN A 146 5.12 9.15 3.13
CA ASN A 146 4.11 9.75 4.00
C ASN A 146 3.62 8.79 5.07
N PHE A 147 3.46 7.50 4.75
CA PHE A 147 3.13 6.46 5.72
C PHE A 147 4.18 6.39 6.84
N ALA A 148 5.45 6.25 6.48
CA ALA A 148 6.54 6.13 7.44
C ALA A 148 6.73 7.40 8.27
N LYS A 149 6.73 8.58 7.63
CA LYS A 149 6.92 9.87 8.33
C LYS A 149 5.74 10.26 9.22
N THR A 150 4.54 9.79 8.92
CA THR A 150 3.38 9.96 9.81
C THR A 150 3.56 9.22 11.13
N LEU A 151 4.20 8.06 11.11
CA LEU A 151 4.47 7.24 12.30
C LEU A 151 5.72 7.74 13.04
N ASN A 152 6.78 8.07 12.31
CA ASN A 152 8.01 8.61 12.88
C ASN A 152 8.68 9.57 11.87
N PRO A 153 8.71 10.89 12.14
CA PRO A 153 9.25 11.89 11.21
C PRO A 153 10.74 11.72 10.86
N LYS A 154 11.49 10.97 11.68
CA LYS A 154 12.93 10.73 11.48
C LYS A 154 13.22 9.65 10.45
N VAL A 155 12.22 8.86 10.05
CA VAL A 155 12.41 7.79 9.07
C VAL A 155 12.65 8.38 7.69
N GLU A 156 13.70 7.89 7.03
CA GLU A 156 13.94 8.15 5.62
C GLU A 156 13.53 6.94 4.77
N VAL A 157 12.94 7.23 3.61
CA VAL A 157 12.51 6.21 2.64
C VAL A 157 13.21 6.48 1.32
N ASN A 158 13.86 5.46 0.78
CA ASN A 158 14.57 5.51 -0.49
C ASN A 158 13.99 4.50 -1.47
N CYS A 159 13.83 4.91 -2.73
CA CYS A 159 13.54 4.02 -3.83
C CYS A 159 14.85 3.42 -4.35
N ILE A 160 15.03 2.12 -4.24
CA ILE A 160 16.18 1.42 -4.82
C ILE A 160 15.92 1.16 -6.30
N VAL A 161 14.73 0.67 -6.63
CA VAL A 161 14.26 0.44 -7.99
C VAL A 161 12.73 0.44 -8.02
N CYS A 162 12.14 1.05 -9.05
CA CYS A 162 10.69 1.00 -9.28
C CYS A 162 10.37 1.52 -10.68
N PRO A 163 9.44 0.93 -11.45
CA PRO A 163 9.00 1.48 -12.73
C PRO A 163 8.56 2.96 -12.63
N PRO A 164 8.91 3.81 -13.58
CA PRO A 164 9.42 3.49 -14.93
C PRO A 164 10.95 3.36 -15.05
N ASP A 165 11.70 3.33 -13.94
CA ASP A 165 13.13 3.07 -13.98
C ASP A 165 13.40 1.64 -14.48
N GLU A 166 14.55 1.43 -15.11
CA GLU A 166 15.01 0.08 -15.44
C GLU A 166 15.07 -0.77 -14.17
N HIS A 167 14.56 -1.99 -14.26
CA HIS A 167 14.50 -2.91 -13.13
C HIS A 167 14.86 -4.35 -13.54
N PRO A 168 15.38 -5.17 -12.63
CA PRO A 168 15.63 -6.59 -12.87
C PRO A 168 14.32 -7.32 -13.21
N LYS A 169 14.42 -8.37 -14.04
CA LYS A 169 13.25 -9.20 -14.39
C LYS A 169 12.62 -9.91 -13.18
N GLU A 170 13.42 -10.15 -12.15
CA GLU A 170 13.05 -10.88 -10.94
C GLU A 170 12.38 -10.00 -9.89
N SER A 171 12.40 -8.66 -10.03
CA SER A 171 11.85 -7.74 -9.04
C SER A 171 11.33 -6.47 -9.68
N TRP A 172 10.06 -6.15 -9.43
CA TRP A 172 9.40 -4.94 -9.94
C TRP A 172 9.80 -3.69 -9.18
N CYS A 173 9.91 -3.78 -7.85
CA CYS A 173 10.34 -2.63 -7.06
C CYS A 173 10.99 -3.04 -5.74
N LYS A 174 11.89 -2.17 -5.28
CA LYS A 174 12.57 -2.32 -3.99
C LYS A 174 12.71 -0.97 -3.30
N TRP A 175 12.39 -0.96 -2.03
CA TRP A 175 12.35 0.22 -1.18
C TRP A 175 13.17 -0.01 0.07
N GLU A 176 13.82 1.04 0.58
CA GLU A 176 14.59 1.03 1.80
C GLU A 176 14.03 2.03 2.79
N PHE A 177 13.97 1.63 4.05
CA PHE A 177 13.58 2.44 5.20
C PHE A 177 14.74 2.49 6.18
N THR A 178 15.13 3.66 6.65
CA THR A 178 16.22 3.87 7.62
C THR A 178 15.81 4.81 8.73
N LEU A 179 16.36 4.60 9.96
CA LEU A 179 16.11 5.42 11.14
C LEU A 179 17.41 5.74 11.88
#